data_5a3c42b9aee4bbaea6f07bbce172d571
#
_entry.id   5a3c42b9aee4bbaea6f07bbce172d571
#
_cell.length_a   1.000
_cell.length_b   1.000
_cell.length_c   1.000
_cell.angle_alpha   90.00
_cell.angle_beta   90.00
_cell.angle_gamma   90.00
#
_symmetry.space_group_name_H-M   'P 1'
#
loop_
_entity.id
_entity.type
_entity.pdbx_description
1 polymer ?
#
loop_
_entity_poly.entity_id
_entity_poly.type
_entity_poly.pdbx_seq_one_letter_code
_entity_poly.pdbx_strand_id
1 'polypeptide(L)'
;MKLNRENKLLIGLCTAAAILIAKLFSIQIINDDYKTNAENNSIIYTTINPTRGIIHDRNGKILVGNKMSYDLMVTPREVKEFDTLEFCRILDVTPEFVKGKMDEYRKFRSKIGWRTVVMIKQMPQETYMKFAELEYKFPGFRGQARTIREY
;
A
#
# COMPACT_ATOMS: atom_id res chain seq x y z
N MET A 1 11.34 -42.56 46.73
CA MET A 1 11.21 -41.17 47.21
C MET A 1 9.83 -40.67 46.84
N LYS A 2 8.86 -40.60 47.77
CA LYS A 2 7.50 -40.12 47.47
C LYS A 2 7.56 -38.58 47.44
N LEU A 3 7.40 -38.00 46.26
CA LEU A 3 7.30 -36.54 46.11
C LEU A 3 6.07 -36.02 46.85
N ASN A 4 6.27 -35.08 47.77
CA ASN A 4 5.20 -34.39 48.49
C ASN A 4 4.25 -33.72 47.48
N ARG A 5 2.96 -33.59 47.85
CA ARG A 5 1.92 -32.97 46.99
C ARG A 5 2.31 -31.55 46.54
N GLU A 6 2.95 -30.79 47.39
CA GLU A 6 3.49 -29.45 47.11
C GLU A 6 4.57 -29.47 46.02
N ASN A 7 5.52 -30.43 46.09
CA ASN A 7 6.57 -30.54 45.08
C ASN A 7 6.02 -30.94 43.71
N LYS A 8 4.95 -31.74 43.65
CA LYS A 8 4.28 -32.08 42.38
C LYS A 8 3.62 -30.84 41.75
N LEU A 9 2.99 -29.98 42.55
CA LEU A 9 2.40 -28.73 42.10
C LEU A 9 3.46 -27.73 41.61
N LEU A 10 4.57 -27.60 42.37
CA LEU A 10 5.69 -26.77 41.95
C LEU A 10 6.32 -27.25 40.66
N ILE A 11 6.56 -28.54 40.49
CA ILE A 11 7.09 -29.11 39.26
C ILE A 11 6.13 -28.85 38.09
N GLY A 12 4.83 -29.04 38.29
CA GLY A 12 3.81 -28.73 37.25
C GLY A 12 3.79 -27.26 36.85
N LEU A 13 3.91 -26.35 37.82
CA LEU A 13 3.98 -24.92 37.55
C LEU A 13 5.26 -24.52 36.79
N CYS A 14 6.42 -25.05 37.23
CA CYS A 14 7.70 -24.80 36.59
C CYS A 14 7.74 -25.32 35.13
N THR A 15 7.18 -26.51 34.90
CA THR A 15 7.12 -27.07 33.53
C THR A 15 6.20 -26.24 32.62
N ALA A 16 5.06 -25.81 33.12
CA ALA A 16 4.16 -24.90 32.36
C ALA A 16 4.85 -23.59 32.04
N ALA A 17 5.54 -22.99 33.02
CA ALA A 17 6.31 -21.75 32.79
C ALA A 17 7.43 -21.94 31.75
N ALA A 18 8.17 -23.05 31.84
CA ALA A 18 9.23 -23.36 30.88
C ALA A 18 8.71 -23.53 29.44
N ILE A 19 7.54 -24.15 29.27
CA ILE A 19 6.90 -24.31 27.96
C ILE A 19 6.50 -22.93 27.39
N LEU A 20 5.93 -22.03 28.20
CA LEU A 20 5.57 -20.69 27.79
C LEU A 20 6.80 -19.87 27.38
N ILE A 21 7.86 -19.92 28.17
CA ILE A 21 9.13 -19.22 27.87
C ILE A 21 9.73 -19.75 26.57
N ALA A 22 9.78 -21.05 26.37
CA ALA A 22 10.27 -21.67 25.13
C ALA A 22 9.44 -21.26 23.92
N LYS A 23 8.11 -21.15 24.08
CA LYS A 23 7.22 -20.68 23.01
C LYS A 23 7.43 -19.21 22.68
N LEU A 24 7.58 -18.36 23.69
CA LEU A 24 7.90 -16.93 23.51
C LEU A 24 9.25 -16.76 22.82
N PHE A 25 10.26 -17.49 23.22
CA PHE A 25 11.57 -17.47 22.59
C PHE A 25 11.49 -17.86 21.11
N SER A 26 10.74 -18.91 20.78
CA SER A 26 10.52 -19.32 19.39
C SER A 26 9.85 -18.25 18.54
N ILE A 27 8.84 -17.57 19.10
CA ILE A 27 8.10 -16.52 18.36
C ILE A 27 8.93 -15.23 18.21
N GLN A 28 9.70 -14.86 19.22
CA GLN A 28 10.40 -13.57 19.23
C GLN A 28 11.79 -13.62 18.59
N ILE A 29 12.46 -14.76 18.60
CA ILE A 29 13.86 -14.88 18.18
C ILE A 29 14.01 -15.75 16.93
N ILE A 30 13.26 -16.84 16.81
CA ILE A 30 13.44 -17.79 15.70
C ILE A 30 12.57 -17.38 14.49
N ASN A 31 11.43 -16.76 14.73
CA ASN A 31 10.45 -16.49 13.67
C ASN A 31 10.50 -15.01 13.24
N ASP A 32 11.26 -14.71 12.17
CA ASP A 32 11.38 -13.37 11.60
C ASP A 32 10.12 -12.91 10.83
N ASP A 33 9.17 -13.80 10.55
CA ASP A 33 7.94 -13.46 9.80
C ASP A 33 7.11 -12.40 10.53
N TYR A 34 7.04 -12.47 11.86
CA TYR A 34 6.31 -11.50 12.68
C TYR A 34 6.96 -10.11 12.65
N LYS A 35 8.30 -10.05 12.64
CA LYS A 35 9.05 -8.81 12.52
C LYS A 35 8.83 -8.16 11.15
N THR A 36 8.95 -8.94 10.08
CA THR A 36 8.70 -8.49 8.71
C THR A 36 7.26 -8.00 8.51
N ASN A 37 6.29 -8.69 9.09
CA ASN A 37 4.89 -8.27 9.03
C ASN A 37 4.63 -7.00 9.85
N ALA A 38 5.27 -6.83 11.00
CA ALA A 38 5.17 -5.62 11.82
C ALA A 38 5.78 -4.41 11.09
N GLU A 39 6.95 -4.56 10.49
CA GLU A 39 7.60 -3.53 9.68
C GLU A 39 6.75 -3.15 8.46
N ASN A 40 6.20 -4.13 7.74
CA ASN A 40 5.32 -3.89 6.59
C ASN A 40 4.00 -3.20 6.96
N ASN A 41 3.51 -3.37 8.18
CA ASN A 41 2.31 -2.71 8.68
C ASN A 41 2.57 -1.29 9.23
N SER A 42 3.78 -1.03 9.70
CA SER A 42 4.15 0.24 10.35
C SER A 42 4.72 1.27 9.38
N ILE A 43 5.40 0.83 8.31
CA ILE A 43 6.18 1.71 7.44
C ILE A 43 5.57 1.71 6.04
N ILE A 44 5.03 2.85 5.64
CA ILE A 44 4.59 3.09 4.26
C ILE A 44 5.74 3.77 3.53
N TYR A 45 6.41 3.04 2.63
CA TYR A 45 7.43 3.62 1.75
C TYR A 45 6.76 4.36 0.60
N THR A 46 6.87 5.67 0.60
CA THR A 46 6.44 6.50 -0.53
C THR A 46 7.67 6.92 -1.33
N THR A 47 7.80 6.46 -2.56
CA THR A 47 8.89 6.86 -3.45
C THR A 47 8.58 8.25 -4.01
N ILE A 48 9.34 9.26 -3.57
CA ILE A 48 9.28 10.62 -4.11
C ILE A 48 10.35 10.72 -5.19
N ASN A 49 9.94 10.79 -6.45
CA ASN A 49 10.87 11.00 -7.55
C ASN A 49 11.15 12.51 -7.69
N PRO A 50 12.43 12.94 -7.63
CA PRO A 50 12.76 14.34 -7.82
C PRO A 50 12.44 14.79 -9.27
N THR A 51 12.17 16.08 -9.43
CA THR A 51 11.98 16.68 -10.75
C THR A 51 13.30 16.68 -11.51
N ARG A 52 13.23 16.40 -12.80
CA ARG A 52 14.42 16.46 -13.68
C ARG A 52 14.76 17.91 -14.02
N GLY A 53 16.02 18.19 -14.33
CA GLY A 53 16.45 19.52 -14.79
C GLY A 53 15.78 19.93 -16.10
N ILE A 54 15.59 21.23 -16.29
CA ILE A 54 15.10 21.84 -17.53
C ILE A 54 16.27 21.94 -18.51
N ILE A 55 16.02 21.72 -19.80
CA ILE A 55 17.01 21.82 -20.86
C ILE A 55 16.71 23.07 -21.69
N HIS A 56 17.72 23.94 -21.82
CA HIS A 56 17.64 25.15 -22.61
C HIS A 56 18.55 25.07 -23.85
N ASP A 57 18.23 25.80 -24.89
CA ASP A 57 19.13 26.02 -26.00
C ASP A 57 20.17 27.10 -25.65
N ARG A 58 21.10 27.42 -26.59
CA ARG A 58 22.12 28.46 -26.41
C ARG A 58 21.53 29.86 -26.20
N ASN A 59 20.30 30.10 -26.63
CA ASN A 59 19.61 31.38 -26.55
C ASN A 59 18.69 31.46 -25.29
N GLY A 60 18.71 30.43 -24.42
CA GLY A 60 17.90 30.37 -23.21
C GLY A 60 16.46 29.90 -23.44
N LYS A 61 16.08 29.50 -24.65
CA LYS A 61 14.78 28.93 -24.92
C LYS A 61 14.66 27.54 -24.35
N ILE A 62 13.58 27.24 -23.64
CA ILE A 62 13.31 25.92 -23.08
C ILE A 62 13.04 24.92 -24.21
N LEU A 63 13.87 23.90 -24.31
CA LEU A 63 13.68 22.75 -25.22
C LEU A 63 12.91 21.62 -24.56
N VAL A 64 13.20 21.36 -23.28
CA VAL A 64 12.55 20.30 -22.51
C VAL A 64 12.21 20.85 -21.13
N GLY A 65 10.93 20.89 -20.84
CA GLY A 65 10.39 21.34 -19.56
C GLY A 65 9.84 20.18 -18.72
N ASN A 66 9.28 20.56 -17.59
CA ASN A 66 8.56 19.67 -16.69
C ASN A 66 7.09 20.07 -16.63
N LYS A 67 6.20 19.08 -16.76
CA LYS A 67 4.76 19.25 -16.63
C LYS A 67 4.25 18.40 -15.48
N MET A 68 3.33 18.98 -14.71
CA MET A 68 2.64 18.22 -13.66
C MET A 68 1.65 17.25 -14.31
N SER A 69 1.66 16.02 -13.83
CA SER A 69 0.72 14.97 -14.19
C SER A 69 0.25 14.26 -12.94
N TYR A 70 -0.89 13.65 -12.99
CA TYR A 70 -1.50 13.00 -11.85
C TYR A 70 -1.73 11.52 -12.18
N ASP A 71 -1.32 10.65 -11.28
CA ASP A 71 -1.58 9.22 -11.39
C ASP A 71 -2.63 8.84 -10.32
N LEU A 72 -3.57 7.97 -10.68
CA LEU A 72 -4.48 7.36 -9.73
C LEU A 72 -3.85 6.09 -9.19
N MET A 73 -3.63 6.07 -7.91
CA MET A 73 -3.06 4.94 -7.17
C MET A 73 -4.18 4.16 -6.46
N VAL A 74 -4.01 2.86 -6.34
CA VAL A 74 -4.92 2.01 -5.58
C VAL A 74 -4.14 1.07 -4.65
N THR A 75 -4.63 0.94 -3.43
CA THR A 75 -4.19 -0.10 -2.48
C THR A 75 -5.29 -1.16 -2.40
N PRO A 76 -5.17 -2.30 -3.07
CA PRO A 76 -6.28 -3.25 -3.28
C PRO A 76 -6.92 -3.78 -1.99
N ARG A 77 -6.16 -3.78 -0.89
CA ARG A 77 -6.63 -4.29 0.39
C ARG A 77 -7.47 -3.27 1.18
N GLU A 78 -7.26 -1.99 0.91
CA GLU A 78 -7.98 -0.89 1.54
C GLU A 78 -9.29 -0.57 0.81
N VAL A 79 -9.47 -1.08 -0.42
CA VAL A 79 -10.69 -0.84 -1.20
C VAL A 79 -11.87 -1.50 -0.52
N LYS A 80 -12.85 -0.69 -0.13
CA LYS A 80 -14.17 -1.09 0.36
C LYS A 80 -15.20 -1.02 -0.76
N GLU A 81 -16.44 -1.36 -0.47
CA GLU A 81 -17.54 -1.17 -1.40
C GLU A 81 -17.73 0.32 -1.70
N PHE A 82 -17.82 0.67 -2.96
CA PHE A 82 -18.01 2.03 -3.46
C PHE A 82 -18.90 2.04 -4.69
N ASP A 83 -19.50 3.19 -4.99
CA ASP A 83 -20.30 3.38 -6.21
C ASP A 83 -19.40 3.42 -7.45
N THR A 84 -19.41 2.30 -8.18
CA THR A 84 -18.61 2.14 -9.39
C THR A 84 -19.09 3.06 -10.51
N LEU A 85 -20.37 3.40 -10.56
CA LEU A 85 -20.91 4.26 -11.63
C LEU A 85 -20.48 5.72 -11.40
N GLU A 86 -20.56 6.20 -10.15
CA GLU A 86 -20.07 7.55 -9.79
C GLU A 86 -18.56 7.64 -10.03
N PHE A 87 -17.81 6.62 -9.62
CA PHE A 87 -16.36 6.55 -9.84
C PHE A 87 -15.98 6.61 -11.32
N CYS A 88 -16.65 5.84 -12.17
CA CYS A 88 -16.41 5.82 -13.61
C CYS A 88 -16.75 7.17 -14.26
N ARG A 89 -17.82 7.84 -13.81
CA ARG A 89 -18.21 9.17 -14.31
C ARG A 89 -17.18 10.24 -13.97
N ILE A 90 -16.62 10.22 -12.76
CA ILE A 90 -15.61 11.19 -12.32
C ILE A 90 -14.31 11.02 -13.11
N LEU A 91 -13.89 9.78 -13.32
CA LEU A 91 -12.61 9.46 -13.95
C LEU A 91 -12.68 9.33 -15.47
N ASP A 92 -13.88 9.42 -16.05
CA ASP A 92 -14.13 9.23 -17.48
C ASP A 92 -13.62 7.87 -17.99
N VAL A 93 -13.90 6.81 -17.24
CA VAL A 93 -13.50 5.43 -17.56
C VAL A 93 -14.71 4.50 -17.63
N THR A 94 -14.57 3.41 -18.37
CA THR A 94 -15.64 2.41 -18.48
C THR A 94 -15.71 1.51 -17.23
N PRO A 95 -16.91 1.07 -16.83
CA PRO A 95 -17.06 0.13 -15.70
C PRO A 95 -16.32 -1.19 -15.91
N GLU A 96 -16.22 -1.64 -17.17
CA GLU A 96 -15.48 -2.86 -17.55
C GLU A 96 -13.98 -2.72 -17.27
N PHE A 97 -13.40 -1.54 -17.54
CA PHE A 97 -12.00 -1.25 -17.23
C PHE A 97 -11.73 -1.36 -15.72
N VAL A 98 -12.59 -0.72 -14.91
CA VAL A 98 -12.47 -0.76 -13.44
C VAL A 98 -12.61 -2.19 -12.94
N LYS A 99 -13.61 -2.93 -13.40
CA LYS A 99 -13.84 -4.33 -13.03
C LYS A 99 -12.68 -5.22 -13.42
N GLY A 100 -12.17 -5.08 -14.65
CA GLY A 100 -11.01 -5.86 -15.14
C GLY A 100 -9.76 -5.61 -14.29
N LYS A 101 -9.48 -4.34 -13.92
CA LYS A 101 -8.36 -4.00 -13.02
C LYS A 101 -8.56 -4.55 -11.61
N MET A 102 -9.75 -4.47 -11.05
CA MET A 102 -10.04 -5.02 -9.73
C MET A 102 -9.90 -6.54 -9.70
N ASP A 103 -10.32 -7.24 -10.76
CA ASP A 103 -10.15 -8.69 -10.88
C ASP A 103 -8.67 -9.08 -11.05
N GLU A 104 -7.88 -8.30 -11.78
CA GLU A 104 -6.42 -8.45 -11.86
C GLU A 104 -5.80 -8.34 -10.47
N TYR A 105 -6.14 -7.32 -9.70
CA TYR A 105 -5.62 -7.13 -8.34
C TYR A 105 -6.07 -8.22 -7.37
N ARG A 106 -7.28 -8.78 -7.52
CA ARG A 106 -7.74 -9.93 -6.73
C ARG A 106 -6.91 -11.18 -6.96
N LYS A 107 -6.53 -11.46 -8.22
CA LYS A 107 -5.66 -12.62 -8.57
C LYS A 107 -4.28 -12.51 -7.91
N PHE A 108 -3.76 -11.29 -7.79
CA PHE A 108 -2.44 -11.03 -7.20
C PHE A 108 -2.49 -10.57 -5.73
N ARG A 109 -3.63 -10.69 -5.07
CA ARG A 109 -3.88 -10.18 -3.72
C ARG A 109 -2.84 -10.61 -2.67
N SER A 110 -2.29 -11.82 -2.78
CA SER A 110 -1.26 -12.30 -1.85
C SER A 110 0.09 -11.58 -2.02
N LYS A 111 0.39 -11.09 -3.24
CA LYS A 111 1.67 -10.42 -3.55
C LYS A 111 1.59 -8.89 -3.51
N ILE A 112 0.43 -8.33 -3.86
CA ILE A 112 0.25 -6.88 -4.10
C ILE A 112 -0.68 -6.25 -3.05
N GLY A 113 -1.37 -7.02 -2.23
CA GLY A 113 -2.49 -6.57 -1.41
C GLY A 113 -2.26 -5.28 -0.60
N TRP A 114 -1.09 -5.09 -0.01
CA TRP A 114 -0.71 -3.91 0.75
C TRP A 114 0.11 -2.87 -0.04
N ARG A 115 0.55 -3.23 -1.24
CA ARG A 115 1.29 -2.29 -2.07
C ARG A 115 0.33 -1.40 -2.84
N THR A 116 0.61 -0.12 -2.81
CA THR A 116 -0.07 0.85 -3.67
C THR A 116 0.43 0.67 -5.10
N VAL A 117 -0.48 0.47 -6.03
CA VAL A 117 -0.19 0.29 -7.45
C VAL A 117 -0.87 1.37 -8.28
N VAL A 118 -0.28 1.69 -9.43
CA VAL A 118 -0.85 2.68 -10.35
C VAL A 118 -1.99 2.04 -11.13
N MET A 119 -3.20 2.58 -11.00
CA MET A 119 -4.39 2.15 -11.74
C MET A 119 -4.55 2.92 -13.04
N ILE A 120 -4.45 4.26 -12.99
CA ILE A 120 -4.53 5.15 -14.15
C ILE A 120 -3.30 6.05 -14.14
N LYS A 121 -2.60 6.12 -15.27
CA LYS A 121 -1.44 7.00 -15.46
C LYS A 121 -1.83 8.26 -16.18
N GLN A 122 -1.14 9.36 -15.86
CA GLN A 122 -1.22 10.62 -16.60
C GLN A 122 -2.65 11.16 -16.73
N MET A 123 -3.37 11.15 -15.64
CA MET A 123 -4.72 11.71 -15.57
C MET A 123 -4.68 13.23 -15.79
N PRO A 124 -5.62 13.82 -16.56
CA PRO A 124 -5.77 15.26 -16.70
C PRO A 124 -6.00 15.93 -15.35
N GLN A 125 -5.49 17.16 -15.22
CA GLN A 125 -5.63 17.93 -13.98
C GLN A 125 -7.09 18.15 -13.59
N GLU A 126 -7.96 18.41 -14.56
CA GLU A 126 -9.41 18.61 -14.31
C GLU A 126 -10.07 17.37 -13.72
N THR A 127 -9.75 16.19 -14.26
CA THR A 127 -10.25 14.90 -13.77
C THR A 127 -9.71 14.62 -12.37
N TYR A 128 -8.43 14.91 -12.14
CA TYR A 128 -7.83 14.78 -10.83
C TYR A 128 -8.50 15.65 -9.77
N MET A 129 -8.76 16.92 -10.09
CA MET A 129 -9.41 17.85 -9.16
C MET A 129 -10.82 17.37 -8.77
N LYS A 130 -11.61 16.91 -9.74
CA LYS A 130 -12.94 16.32 -9.49
C LYS A 130 -12.84 15.07 -8.59
N PHE A 131 -11.84 14.24 -8.83
CA PHE A 131 -11.60 13.06 -8.01
C PHE A 131 -11.16 13.45 -6.59
N ALA A 132 -10.23 14.41 -6.44
CA ALA A 132 -9.71 14.83 -5.15
C ALA A 132 -10.79 15.40 -4.20
N GLU A 133 -11.80 16.08 -4.74
CA GLU A 133 -12.96 16.55 -3.95
C GLU A 133 -13.78 15.39 -3.36
N LEU A 134 -13.78 14.24 -4.04
CA LEU A 134 -14.61 13.09 -3.69
C LEU A 134 -13.78 11.88 -3.23
N GLU A 135 -12.46 12.04 -3.04
CA GLU A 135 -11.53 10.96 -2.66
C GLU A 135 -11.99 10.23 -1.38
N TYR A 136 -12.60 10.94 -0.45
CA TYR A 136 -13.12 10.38 0.80
C TYR A 136 -14.21 9.32 0.61
N LYS A 137 -14.91 9.34 -0.55
CA LYS A 137 -15.93 8.33 -0.89
C LYS A 137 -15.31 7.02 -1.40
N PHE A 138 -14.05 7.06 -1.84
CA PHE A 138 -13.37 5.96 -2.51
C PHE A 138 -12.17 5.45 -1.69
N PRO A 139 -12.40 4.78 -0.56
CA PRO A 139 -11.33 4.29 0.30
C PRO A 139 -10.43 3.31 -0.46
N GLY A 140 -9.12 3.47 -0.32
CA GLY A 140 -8.11 2.68 -1.00
C GLY A 140 -7.66 3.25 -2.34
N PHE A 141 -8.29 4.33 -2.83
CA PHE A 141 -7.82 5.08 -4.00
C PHE A 141 -7.21 6.40 -3.56
N ARG A 142 -6.10 6.79 -4.16
CA ARG A 142 -5.38 8.05 -3.88
C ARG A 142 -4.84 8.65 -5.15
N GLY A 143 -4.96 9.97 -5.26
CA GLY A 143 -4.30 10.71 -6.31
C GLY A 143 -2.86 11.04 -5.94
N GLN A 144 -1.92 10.83 -6.85
CA GLN A 144 -0.51 11.19 -6.67
C GLN A 144 -0.03 12.10 -7.79
N ALA A 145 0.48 13.27 -7.43
CA ALA A 145 1.13 14.16 -8.38
C ALA A 145 2.50 13.61 -8.79
N ARG A 146 2.80 13.68 -10.08
CA ARG A 146 4.08 13.28 -10.66
C ARG A 146 4.50 14.26 -11.72
N THR A 147 5.79 14.55 -11.81
CA THR A 147 6.35 15.37 -12.86
C THR A 147 6.74 14.50 -14.06
N ILE A 148 6.26 14.88 -15.23
CA ILE A 148 6.64 14.27 -16.51
C ILE A 148 7.37 15.28 -17.39
N ARG A 149 8.13 14.81 -18.37
CA ARG A 149 8.79 15.67 -19.35
C ARG A 149 7.84 16.09 -20.45
N GLU A 150 7.94 17.36 -20.83
CA GLU A 150 7.29 17.97 -22.00
C GLU A 150 8.38 18.43 -22.97
N TYR A 151 8.22 18.10 -24.26
CA TYR A 151 9.17 18.40 -25.33
C TYR A 151 8.60 19.46 -26.27
#